data_377377b1447b31f4a66020d01199d7e4
#
_entry.id   377377b1447b31f4a66020d01199d7e4
#
_cell.length_a   1.000
_cell.length_b   1.000
_cell.length_c   1.000
_cell.angle_alpha   90.00
_cell.angle_beta   90.00
_cell.angle_gamma   90.00
#
_symmetry.space_group_name_H-M   'P 1'
#
loop_
_entity.id
_entity.type
_entity.pdbx_description
1 polymer ?
#
loop_
_entity_poly.entity_id
_entity_poly.type
_entity_poly.pdbx_seq_one_letter_code
_entity_poly.pdbx_strand_id
1 'polypeptide(L)'
;MSQGHTDVTDQAETVNPACPVVEVLDRVAGKWAVGILVAAAKGPVRFTELERQVEGVSRRMLTLNLRKLEREGLLVRTVYPTVPPRVEYECTPMALELYETLLSLVSWAERHAVDIAHAHLAYDTEHAAPAESPARASRARVPATR
;
A
#
# COMPACT_ATOMS: atom_id res chain seq x y z
N MET A 1 -2.02 54.63 -32.07
CA MET A 1 -2.70 53.36 -32.27
C MET A 1 -1.89 52.27 -31.56
N SER A 2 -2.27 51.95 -30.38
CA SER A 2 -1.61 50.92 -29.57
C SER A 2 -2.31 49.59 -29.83
N GLN A 3 -1.59 48.65 -30.39
CA GLN A 3 -2.04 47.27 -30.50
C GLN A 3 -1.63 46.56 -29.20
N GLY A 4 -2.61 46.29 -28.36
CA GLY A 4 -2.40 45.45 -27.20
C GLY A 4 -2.22 43.98 -27.64
N HIS A 5 -1.01 43.51 -27.53
CA HIS A 5 -0.72 42.09 -27.69
C HIS A 5 -0.93 41.45 -26.33
N THR A 6 -2.07 40.85 -26.13
CA THR A 6 -2.27 39.96 -24.99
C THR A 6 -1.64 38.61 -25.32
N ASP A 7 -0.41 38.46 -24.89
CA ASP A 7 0.25 37.18 -24.84
C ASP A 7 -0.43 36.36 -23.73
N VAL A 8 -1.41 35.54 -24.13
CA VAL A 8 -1.93 34.49 -23.27
C VAL A 8 -0.90 33.38 -23.35
N THR A 9 0.05 33.45 -22.42
CA THR A 9 0.95 32.33 -22.17
C THR A 9 0.09 31.17 -21.67
N ASP A 10 -0.24 30.31 -22.61
CA ASP A 10 -0.73 28.95 -22.32
C ASP A 10 0.38 28.24 -21.53
N GLN A 11 0.27 28.32 -20.19
CA GLN A 11 1.04 27.46 -19.33
C GLN A 11 0.38 26.09 -19.41
N ALA A 12 0.64 25.39 -20.52
CA ALA A 12 0.55 23.96 -20.50
C ALA A 12 1.45 23.48 -19.36
N GLU A 13 0.86 23.14 -18.22
CA GLU A 13 1.55 22.42 -17.17
C GLU A 13 2.21 21.22 -17.83
N THR A 14 3.49 21.32 -18.04
CA THR A 14 4.31 20.21 -18.49
C THR A 14 4.27 19.19 -17.35
N VAL A 15 3.35 18.26 -17.45
CA VAL A 15 3.35 17.06 -16.64
C VAL A 15 4.73 16.43 -16.84
N ASN A 16 5.58 16.57 -15.84
CA ASN A 16 6.92 15.99 -15.88
C ASN A 16 6.78 14.46 -15.92
N PRO A 17 7.10 13.80 -17.04
CA PRO A 17 6.94 12.36 -17.13
C PRO A 17 7.92 11.56 -16.26
N ALA A 18 8.88 12.23 -15.63
CA ALA A 18 9.82 11.61 -14.70
C ALA A 18 9.26 11.50 -13.26
N CYS A 19 8.12 12.15 -12.99
CA CYS A 19 7.40 11.91 -11.78
C CYS A 19 6.57 10.67 -12.04
N PRO A 20 6.84 9.55 -11.88
CA PRO A 20 6.53 9.08 -10.66
C PRO A 20 5.86 7.76 -10.71
N VAL A 21 6.37 6.89 -11.58
CA VAL A 21 5.97 5.49 -11.47
C VAL A 21 6.07 5.04 -10.00
N VAL A 22 7.11 5.47 -9.30
CA VAL A 22 7.29 5.18 -7.88
C VAL A 22 6.21 5.81 -7.01
N GLU A 23 5.86 7.08 -7.24
CA GLU A 23 4.80 7.74 -6.46
C GLU A 23 3.42 7.11 -6.71
N VAL A 24 3.12 6.79 -7.96
CA VAL A 24 1.88 6.09 -8.29
C VAL A 24 1.84 4.73 -7.63
N LEU A 25 2.94 3.96 -7.71
CA LEU A 25 3.03 2.66 -7.07
C LEU A 25 2.85 2.75 -5.55
N ASP A 26 3.46 3.73 -4.89
CA ASP A 26 3.29 3.94 -3.45
C ASP A 26 1.83 4.20 -3.07
N ARG A 27 1.09 4.91 -3.91
CA ARG A 27 -0.32 5.20 -3.65
C ARG A 27 -1.24 4.01 -3.88
N VAL A 28 -1.00 3.24 -4.94
CA VAL A 28 -1.90 2.15 -5.36
C VAL A 28 -1.51 0.79 -4.81
N ALA A 29 -0.24 0.59 -4.48
CA ALA A 29 0.29 -0.64 -3.93
C ALA A 29 0.39 -0.64 -2.39
N GLY A 30 -0.05 0.42 -1.74
CA GLY A 30 -0.11 0.48 -0.28
C GLY A 30 -0.98 -0.64 0.29
N LYS A 31 -0.64 -1.09 1.47
CA LYS A 31 -1.32 -2.21 2.15
C LYS A 31 -2.85 -2.11 2.14
N TRP A 32 -3.38 -0.94 2.48
CA TRP A 32 -4.82 -0.73 2.56
C TRP A 32 -5.46 -0.46 1.19
N ALA A 33 -4.73 0.22 0.29
CA ALA A 33 -5.22 0.54 -1.04
C ALA A 33 -5.54 -0.72 -1.84
N VAL A 34 -4.67 -1.71 -1.84
CA VAL A 34 -4.89 -3.00 -2.51
C VAL A 34 -6.16 -3.69 -1.97
N GLY A 35 -6.31 -3.78 -0.65
CA GLY A 35 -7.48 -4.38 -0.02
C GLY A 35 -8.78 -3.69 -0.38
N ILE A 36 -8.78 -2.36 -0.41
CA ILE A 36 -9.95 -1.54 -0.79
C ILE A 36 -10.31 -1.77 -2.27
N LEU A 37 -9.33 -1.72 -3.17
CA LEU A 37 -9.54 -1.92 -4.60
C LEU A 37 -10.08 -3.32 -4.91
N VAL A 38 -9.55 -4.33 -4.26
CA VAL A 38 -10.05 -5.71 -4.40
C VAL A 38 -11.51 -5.82 -3.94
N ALA A 39 -11.87 -5.21 -2.83
CA ALA A 39 -13.23 -5.21 -2.33
C ALA A 39 -14.20 -4.43 -3.25
N ALA A 40 -13.78 -3.27 -3.75
CA ALA A 40 -14.59 -2.40 -4.60
C ALA A 40 -14.67 -2.87 -6.07
N ALA A 41 -13.77 -3.74 -6.52
CA ALA A 41 -13.76 -4.27 -7.88
C ALA A 41 -14.95 -5.20 -8.17
N LYS A 42 -15.55 -5.76 -7.15
CA LYS A 42 -16.72 -6.65 -7.25
C LYS A 42 -18.04 -5.90 -7.51
N GLY A 43 -18.05 -4.60 -7.34
CA GLY A 43 -19.21 -3.73 -7.49
C GLY A 43 -19.26 -2.68 -6.38
N PRO A 44 -20.31 -1.83 -6.38
CA PRO A 44 -20.48 -0.81 -5.34
C PRO A 44 -20.45 -1.43 -3.94
N VAL A 45 -19.68 -0.83 -3.04
CA VAL A 45 -19.48 -1.31 -1.68
C VAL A 45 -19.67 -0.16 -0.68
N ARG A 46 -20.35 -0.45 0.42
CA ARG A 46 -20.56 0.52 1.50
C ARG A 46 -19.34 0.63 2.39
N PHE A 47 -19.19 1.77 3.04
CA PHE A 47 -18.10 2.00 4.00
C PHE A 47 -18.03 0.91 5.08
N THR A 48 -19.17 0.54 5.65
CA THR A 48 -19.24 -0.51 6.70
C THR A 48 -18.84 -1.89 6.18
N GLU A 49 -19.10 -2.18 4.92
CA GLU A 49 -18.67 -3.40 4.25
C GLU A 49 -17.13 -3.41 4.07
N LEU A 50 -16.58 -2.28 3.65
CA LEU A 50 -15.12 -2.12 3.52
C LEU A 50 -14.41 -2.31 4.85
N GLU A 51 -14.96 -1.79 5.95
CA GLU A 51 -14.41 -2.03 7.29
C GLU A 51 -14.33 -3.51 7.62
N ARG A 52 -15.32 -4.29 7.22
CA ARG A 52 -15.33 -5.75 7.47
C ARG A 52 -14.41 -6.52 6.53
N GLN A 53 -14.36 -6.14 5.28
CA GLN A 53 -13.60 -6.87 4.24
C GLN A 53 -12.10 -6.56 4.29
N VAL A 54 -11.72 -5.34 4.65
CA VAL A 54 -10.31 -4.94 4.78
C VAL A 54 -9.86 -5.17 6.22
N GLU A 55 -9.37 -6.37 6.46
CA GLU A 55 -9.01 -6.83 7.79
C GLU A 55 -7.91 -5.95 8.42
N GLY A 56 -8.15 -5.55 9.66
CA GLY A 56 -7.21 -4.78 10.46
C GLY A 56 -7.16 -3.28 10.18
N VAL A 57 -7.94 -2.77 9.23
CA VAL A 57 -7.99 -1.33 8.94
C VAL A 57 -8.80 -0.59 10.01
N SER A 58 -8.26 0.52 10.54
CA SER A 58 -9.03 1.43 11.38
C SER A 58 -9.94 2.31 10.53
N ARG A 59 -11.02 2.83 11.12
CA ARG A 59 -11.93 3.77 10.44
C ARG A 59 -11.18 4.98 9.90
N ARG A 60 -10.24 5.50 10.67
CA ARG A 60 -9.41 6.64 10.26
C ARG A 60 -8.56 6.32 9.04
N MET A 61 -7.89 5.19 9.05
CA MET A 61 -7.04 4.74 7.92
C MET A 61 -7.87 4.43 6.69
N LEU A 62 -9.02 3.80 6.87
CA LEU A 62 -9.96 3.54 5.77
C LEU A 62 -10.43 4.85 5.13
N THR A 63 -10.90 5.80 5.93
CA THR A 63 -11.34 7.12 5.44
C THR A 63 -10.23 7.84 4.68
N LEU A 64 -9.02 7.83 5.21
CA LEU A 64 -7.87 8.47 4.59
C LEU A 64 -7.51 7.84 3.24
N ASN A 65 -7.49 6.52 3.18
CA ASN A 65 -7.18 5.79 1.94
C ASN A 65 -8.30 5.93 0.89
N LEU A 66 -9.55 5.92 1.30
CA LEU A 66 -10.68 6.16 0.40
C LEU A 66 -10.61 7.54 -0.26
N ARG A 67 -10.28 8.58 0.50
CA ARG A 67 -10.09 9.94 -0.04
C ARG A 67 -8.92 10.01 -1.03
N LYS A 68 -7.83 9.33 -0.74
CA LYS A 68 -6.67 9.27 -1.63
C LYS A 68 -7.02 8.57 -2.95
N LEU A 69 -7.69 7.43 -2.89
CA LEU A 69 -8.09 6.67 -4.07
C LEU A 69 -9.13 7.40 -4.92
N GLU A 70 -10.06 8.10 -4.29
CA GLU A 70 -11.01 8.97 -4.97
C GLU A 70 -10.29 10.13 -5.69
N ARG A 71 -9.33 10.77 -5.03
CA ARG A 71 -8.52 11.84 -5.62
C ARG A 71 -7.69 11.36 -6.80
N GLU A 72 -7.17 10.14 -6.75
CA GLU A 72 -6.42 9.54 -7.87
C GLU A 72 -7.33 9.08 -9.03
N GLY A 73 -8.63 9.21 -8.91
CA GLY A 73 -9.57 8.77 -9.92
C GLY A 73 -9.78 7.26 -9.99
N LEU A 74 -9.45 6.55 -8.93
CA LEU A 74 -9.60 5.10 -8.84
C LEU A 74 -10.94 4.67 -8.23
N LEU A 75 -11.54 5.51 -7.41
CA LEU A 75 -12.84 5.27 -6.80
C LEU A 75 -13.80 6.42 -7.11
N VAL A 76 -15.06 6.06 -7.29
CA VAL A 76 -16.20 6.98 -7.31
C VAL A 76 -16.96 6.83 -6.00
N ARG A 77 -17.16 7.95 -5.31
CA ARG A 77 -17.98 8.02 -4.12
C ARG A 77 -19.38 8.50 -4.48
N THR A 78 -20.38 7.73 -4.16
CA THR A 78 -21.79 8.07 -4.36
C THR A 78 -22.49 8.20 -3.02
N VAL A 79 -23.12 9.35 -2.79
CA VAL A 79 -23.92 9.61 -1.60
C VAL A 79 -25.38 9.52 -1.96
N TYR A 80 -26.11 8.66 -1.26
CA TYR A 80 -27.56 8.53 -1.41
C TYR A 80 -28.25 9.33 -0.29
N PRO A 81 -29.22 10.21 -0.64
CA PRO A 81 -29.92 11.06 0.33
C PRO A 81 -31.00 10.29 1.10
N THR A 82 -30.63 9.20 1.71
CA THR A 82 -31.47 8.39 2.58
C THR A 82 -31.29 8.78 4.04
N VAL A 83 -32.17 8.31 4.95
CA VAL A 83 -32.03 8.50 6.38
C VAL A 83 -31.91 7.13 7.04
N PRO A 84 -30.73 6.80 7.59
CA PRO A 84 -29.45 7.50 7.55
C PRO A 84 -28.82 7.56 6.13
N PRO A 85 -27.96 8.55 5.85
CA PRO A 85 -27.33 8.67 4.55
C PRO A 85 -26.43 7.47 4.25
N ARG A 86 -26.54 6.98 3.01
CA ARG A 86 -25.75 5.84 2.53
C ARG A 86 -24.65 6.33 1.59
N VAL A 87 -23.44 5.88 1.82
CA VAL A 87 -22.28 6.16 0.97
C VAL A 87 -21.77 4.86 0.39
N GLU A 88 -21.61 4.82 -0.91
CA GLU A 88 -21.04 3.69 -1.64
C GLU A 88 -19.80 4.12 -2.41
N TYR A 89 -18.89 3.18 -2.56
CA TYR A 89 -17.65 3.32 -3.33
C TYR A 89 -17.59 2.27 -4.43
N GLU A 90 -17.18 2.68 -5.59
CA GLU A 90 -17.08 1.81 -6.78
C GLU A 90 -15.78 2.09 -7.52
N CYS A 91 -15.15 1.05 -8.06
CA CYS A 91 -14.00 1.20 -8.93
C CYS A 91 -14.36 1.88 -10.25
N THR A 92 -13.51 2.82 -10.68
CA THR A 92 -13.53 3.36 -12.03
C THR A 92 -12.99 2.34 -13.04
N PRO A 93 -13.22 2.51 -14.35
CA PRO A 93 -12.61 1.65 -15.37
C PRO A 93 -11.07 1.58 -15.26
N MET A 94 -10.43 2.71 -14.94
CA MET A 94 -8.98 2.76 -14.70
C MET A 94 -8.56 1.89 -13.50
N ALA A 95 -9.34 1.89 -12.45
CA ALA A 95 -9.10 1.04 -11.28
C ALA A 95 -9.31 -0.44 -11.58
N LEU A 96 -10.28 -0.79 -12.40
CA LEU A 96 -10.50 -2.18 -12.82
C LEU A 96 -9.33 -2.72 -13.65
N GLU A 97 -8.74 -1.89 -14.49
CA GLU A 97 -7.52 -2.25 -15.22
C GLU A 97 -6.35 -2.49 -14.26
N LEU A 98 -6.16 -1.60 -13.29
CA LEU A 98 -5.17 -1.80 -12.22
C LEU A 98 -5.43 -3.08 -11.41
N TYR A 99 -6.68 -3.38 -11.13
CA TYR A 99 -7.07 -4.58 -10.39
C TYR A 99 -6.58 -5.86 -11.08
N GLU A 100 -6.69 -5.97 -12.40
CA GLU A 100 -6.16 -7.10 -13.17
C GLU A 100 -4.64 -7.24 -13.00
N THR A 101 -3.92 -6.14 -13.01
CA THR A 101 -2.48 -6.10 -12.76
C THR A 101 -2.14 -6.55 -11.34
N LEU A 102 -2.92 -6.11 -10.35
CA LEU A 102 -2.75 -6.53 -8.96
C LEU A 102 -3.00 -8.02 -8.76
N LEU A 103 -4.00 -8.59 -9.44
CA LEU A 103 -4.24 -10.03 -9.41
C LEU A 103 -3.07 -10.82 -9.97
N SER A 104 -2.46 -10.35 -11.04
CA SER A 104 -1.26 -10.97 -11.62
C SER A 104 -0.09 -10.93 -10.64
N LEU A 105 0.08 -9.82 -9.91
CA LEU A 105 1.12 -9.68 -8.89
C LEU A 105 0.88 -10.64 -7.71
N VAL A 106 -0.35 -10.74 -7.24
CA VAL A 106 -0.73 -11.67 -6.16
C VAL A 106 -0.44 -13.11 -6.59
N SER A 107 -0.86 -13.49 -7.80
CA SER A 107 -0.60 -14.81 -8.35
C SER A 107 0.89 -15.13 -8.44
N TRP A 108 1.71 -14.16 -8.84
CA TRP A 108 3.16 -14.31 -8.84
C TRP A 108 3.71 -14.55 -7.43
N ALA A 109 3.26 -13.76 -6.46
CA ALA A 109 3.70 -13.88 -5.07
C ALA A 109 3.33 -15.25 -4.48
N GLU A 110 2.12 -15.75 -4.75
CA GLU A 110 1.67 -17.06 -4.29
C GLU A 110 2.51 -18.20 -4.90
N ARG A 111 2.81 -18.15 -6.20
CA ARG A 111 3.64 -19.15 -6.87
C ARG A 111 5.07 -19.21 -6.34
N HIS A 112 5.61 -18.09 -5.88
CA HIS A 112 7.00 -17.96 -5.43
C HIS A 112 7.18 -17.83 -3.91
N ALA A 113 6.10 -17.93 -3.14
CA ALA A 113 6.13 -17.78 -1.68
C ALA A 113 7.13 -18.73 -1.00
N VAL A 114 7.18 -19.98 -1.44
CA VAL A 114 8.12 -20.98 -0.90
C VAL A 114 9.56 -20.66 -1.28
N ASP A 115 9.81 -20.27 -2.52
CA ASP A 115 11.15 -19.90 -2.99
C ASP A 115 11.68 -18.65 -2.26
N ILE A 116 10.81 -17.67 -2.03
CA ILE A 116 11.15 -16.47 -1.26
C ILE A 116 11.47 -16.83 0.19
N ALA A 117 10.68 -17.69 0.81
CA ALA A 117 10.94 -18.16 2.17
C ALA A 117 12.27 -18.91 2.27
N HIS A 118 12.59 -19.78 1.32
CA HIS A 118 13.88 -20.46 1.26
C HIS A 118 15.05 -19.48 1.07
N ALA A 119 14.88 -18.46 0.23
CA ALA A 119 15.88 -17.42 0.02
C ALA A 119 16.15 -16.62 1.30
N HIS A 120 15.11 -16.28 2.07
CA HIS A 120 15.26 -15.63 3.37
C HIS A 120 16.06 -16.50 4.34
N LEU A 121 15.70 -17.78 4.47
CA LEU A 121 16.41 -18.71 5.36
C LEU A 121 17.88 -18.87 4.97
N ALA A 122 18.16 -19.02 3.69
CA ALA A 122 19.55 -19.13 3.21
C ALA A 122 20.38 -17.88 3.50
N TYR A 123 19.79 -16.72 3.25
CA TYR A 123 20.46 -15.44 3.54
C TYR A 123 20.71 -15.26 5.03
N ASP A 124 19.71 -15.48 5.86
CA ASP A 124 19.79 -15.31 7.32
C ASP A 124 20.80 -16.28 7.94
N THR A 125 20.87 -17.52 7.42
CA THR A 125 21.86 -18.51 7.87
C THR A 125 23.30 -18.08 7.51
N GLU A 126 23.51 -17.56 6.32
CA GLU A 126 24.82 -17.11 5.83
C GLU A 126 25.30 -15.85 6.59
N HIS A 127 24.36 -14.94 6.94
CA HIS A 127 24.65 -13.66 7.58
C HIS A 127 24.33 -13.65 9.09
N ALA A 128 24.02 -14.80 9.68
CA ALA A 128 23.85 -14.90 11.13
C ALA A 128 25.15 -14.48 11.83
N ALA A 129 25.03 -13.59 12.84
CA ALA A 129 26.16 -13.27 13.70
C ALA A 129 26.65 -14.56 14.37
N PRO A 130 27.98 -14.79 14.47
CA PRO A 130 28.51 -15.95 15.17
C PRO A 130 27.95 -15.94 16.60
N ALA A 131 27.38 -17.07 17.03
CA ALA A 131 26.88 -17.21 18.38
C ALA A 131 28.01 -16.81 19.34
N GLU A 132 27.77 -15.82 20.20
CA GLU A 132 28.71 -15.49 21.25
C GLU A 132 28.93 -16.75 22.06
N SER A 133 30.15 -17.25 22.02
CA SER A 133 30.58 -18.35 22.90
C SER A 133 30.30 -17.92 24.34
N PRO A 134 29.62 -18.72 25.15
CA PRO A 134 29.39 -18.37 26.54
C PRO A 134 30.72 -18.08 27.16
N ALA A 135 30.86 -16.86 27.67
CA ALA A 135 32.07 -16.42 28.34
C ALA A 135 32.48 -17.50 29.36
N ARG A 136 33.72 -17.92 29.28
CA ARG A 136 34.34 -18.83 30.24
C ARG A 136 33.94 -18.37 31.64
N ALA A 137 33.20 -19.20 32.33
CA ALA A 137 32.97 -19.04 33.75
C ALA A 137 34.32 -18.87 34.42
N SER A 138 34.54 -17.71 35.01
CA SER A 138 35.71 -17.37 35.78
C SER A 138 35.88 -18.46 36.86
N ARG A 139 37.01 -19.17 36.81
CA ARG A 139 37.39 -20.06 37.90
C ARG A 139 37.45 -19.24 39.18
N ALA A 140 36.49 -19.46 40.06
CA ALA A 140 36.60 -18.98 41.42
C ALA A 140 37.87 -19.55 42.08
N ARG A 141 38.82 -18.69 42.42
CA ARG A 141 39.92 -19.02 43.27
C ARG A 141 39.39 -19.32 44.66
N VAL A 142 39.55 -20.56 45.08
CA VAL A 142 39.37 -20.94 46.48
C VAL A 142 40.50 -20.32 47.29
N PRO A 143 40.23 -19.52 48.35
CA PRO A 143 41.27 -19.06 49.23
C PRO A 143 41.74 -20.21 50.09
N ALA A 144 43.06 -20.42 50.11
CA ALA A 144 43.67 -21.37 51.02
C ALA A 144 43.56 -20.88 52.46
N THR A 145 42.96 -21.69 53.31
CA THR A 145 42.91 -21.51 54.76
C THR A 145 44.23 -21.86 55.37
N ARG A 146 44.75 -20.98 56.17
CA ARG A 146 45.60 -21.27 57.29
C ARG A 146 44.98 -20.79 58.56
#